data_7be0b9c1de6f17acb334fd1cd8b9558a
#
_entry.id   7be0b9c1de6f17acb334fd1cd8b9558a
#
_cell.length_a   1.000
_cell.length_b   1.000
_cell.length_c   1.000
_cell.angle_alpha   90.00
_cell.angle_beta   90.00
_cell.angle_gamma   90.00
#
_symmetry.space_group_name_H-M   'P 1'
#
loop_
_entity.id
_entity.type
_entity.pdbx_description
1 polymer ?
#
loop_
_entity_poly.entity_id
_entity_poly.type
_entity_poly.pdbx_seq_one_letter_code
_entity_poly.pdbx_strand_id
1 'polypeptide(L)'
;MGLDRRSFLSLVAGGVVGSLATPVVWKTLDDVSIWSQNWPWIPRLKYGEETLLPSLCKLGTDAYGVQVKLVAGHPVTASGNPEHPLSRGAICPLGAASVHLLYSPSRVRSPKKRVGDSFEDISWEDAEALLAGQLKGAGKDVALVSGDDTGTAAEVFAGLVAALGSEQTYFMPSEGAAAAAALGLLGGDGLVGYDLEGADYVLLLGADALGAWGTHLRNAKVFAEGRD
;
A
#
# COMPACT_ATOMS: atom_id res chain seq x y z
N MET A 1 -38.36 -45.44 39.92
CA MET A 1 -38.45 -44.28 40.86
C MET A 1 -39.52 -43.38 40.35
N GLY A 2 -40.72 -43.35 41.02
CA GLY A 2 -41.81 -42.42 40.66
C GLY A 2 -41.50 -41.05 41.26
N LEU A 3 -41.51 -40.01 40.45
CA LEU A 3 -41.43 -38.66 40.94
C LEU A 3 -42.72 -38.31 41.70
N ASP A 4 -42.59 -37.96 42.98
CA ASP A 4 -43.68 -37.45 43.77
C ASP A 4 -44.14 -36.09 43.22
N ARG A 5 -45.45 -35.80 43.35
CA ARG A 5 -46.06 -34.56 42.84
C ARG A 5 -45.33 -33.29 43.33
N ARG A 6 -44.85 -33.33 44.59
CA ARG A 6 -44.14 -32.24 45.22
C ARG A 6 -42.75 -32.03 44.58
N SER A 7 -42.05 -33.12 44.35
CA SER A 7 -40.74 -33.12 43.64
C SER A 7 -40.90 -32.66 42.21
N PHE A 8 -41.96 -33.06 41.52
CA PHE A 8 -42.26 -32.59 40.18
C PHE A 8 -42.52 -31.07 40.13
N LEU A 9 -43.37 -30.56 41.04
CA LEU A 9 -43.64 -29.13 41.14
C LEU A 9 -42.40 -28.33 41.49
N SER A 10 -41.55 -28.84 42.36
CA SER A 10 -40.28 -28.19 42.70
C SER A 10 -39.33 -28.15 41.53
N LEU A 11 -39.29 -29.20 40.72
CA LEU A 11 -38.46 -29.29 39.53
C LEU A 11 -38.95 -28.35 38.42
N VAL A 12 -40.26 -28.25 38.22
CA VAL A 12 -40.87 -27.32 37.28
C VAL A 12 -40.64 -25.87 37.72
N ALA A 13 -40.91 -25.57 39.00
CA ALA A 13 -40.68 -24.24 39.55
C ALA A 13 -39.19 -23.84 39.47
N GLY A 14 -38.28 -24.75 39.81
CA GLY A 14 -36.84 -24.54 39.69
C GLY A 14 -36.37 -24.37 38.25
N GLY A 15 -36.97 -25.16 37.36
CA GLY A 15 -36.69 -25.05 35.92
C GLY A 15 -37.13 -23.71 35.31
N VAL A 16 -38.34 -23.25 35.67
CA VAL A 16 -38.86 -21.95 35.23
C VAL A 16 -38.04 -20.80 35.79
N VAL A 17 -37.79 -20.82 37.11
CA VAL A 17 -36.94 -19.78 37.72
C VAL A 17 -35.51 -19.81 37.15
N GLY A 18 -34.96 -21.00 36.95
CA GLY A 18 -33.66 -21.18 36.36
C GLY A 18 -33.61 -20.62 34.92
N SER A 19 -34.61 -20.94 34.10
CA SER A 19 -34.66 -20.48 32.70
C SER A 19 -34.86 -18.97 32.59
N LEU A 20 -35.55 -18.34 33.52
CA LEU A 20 -35.73 -16.88 33.58
C LEU A 20 -34.51 -16.16 34.16
N ALA A 21 -33.81 -16.79 35.10
CA ALA A 21 -32.61 -16.22 35.73
C ALA A 21 -31.35 -16.40 34.88
N THR A 22 -31.27 -17.51 34.13
CA THR A 22 -30.07 -17.83 33.31
C THR A 22 -29.69 -16.71 32.32
N PRO A 23 -30.61 -16.10 31.57
CA PRO A 23 -30.25 -15.03 30.65
C PRO A 23 -29.72 -13.78 31.39
N VAL A 24 -30.25 -13.48 32.56
CA VAL A 24 -29.82 -12.32 33.38
C VAL A 24 -28.44 -12.59 33.97
N VAL A 25 -28.23 -13.78 34.53
CA VAL A 25 -26.94 -14.20 35.10
C VAL A 25 -25.89 -14.29 33.96
N TRP A 26 -26.27 -14.85 32.81
CA TRP A 26 -25.39 -14.95 31.67
C TRP A 26 -24.98 -13.58 31.14
N LYS A 27 -25.94 -12.66 31.00
CA LYS A 27 -25.67 -11.29 30.57
C LYS A 27 -24.76 -10.54 31.54
N THR A 28 -24.97 -10.68 32.85
CA THR A 28 -24.10 -10.04 33.86
C THR A 28 -22.71 -10.67 33.88
N LEU A 29 -22.60 -11.98 33.66
CA LEU A 29 -21.31 -12.68 33.55
C LEU A 29 -20.59 -12.32 32.23
N ASP A 30 -21.34 -12.17 31.13
CA ASP A 30 -20.81 -11.69 29.86
C ASP A 30 -20.31 -10.26 29.99
N ASP A 31 -21.08 -9.38 30.61
CA ASP A 31 -20.66 -7.99 30.86
C ASP A 31 -19.39 -7.95 31.73
N VAL A 32 -19.33 -8.76 32.79
CA VAL A 32 -18.11 -8.88 33.61
C VAL A 32 -16.99 -9.55 32.87
N SER A 33 -17.27 -10.53 32.02
CA SER A 33 -16.27 -11.19 31.15
C SER A 33 -15.73 -10.22 30.09
N ILE A 34 -16.60 -9.40 29.49
CA ILE A 34 -16.19 -8.33 28.58
C ILE A 34 -15.33 -7.29 29.33
N TRP A 35 -15.67 -6.98 30.57
CA TRP A 35 -14.85 -6.12 31.42
C TRP A 35 -13.53 -6.77 31.84
N SER A 36 -13.56 -8.07 32.15
CA SER A 36 -12.37 -8.84 32.52
C SER A 36 -11.52 -9.25 31.33
N GLN A 37 -12.10 -9.34 30.11
CA GLN A 37 -11.34 -9.46 28.86
C GLN A 37 -10.51 -8.22 28.55
N ASN A 38 -10.72 -7.15 29.28
CA ASN A 38 -9.82 -6.02 29.34
C ASN A 38 -8.57 -6.30 30.21
N TRP A 39 -8.25 -7.53 30.42
CA TRP A 39 -7.05 -7.93 31.13
C TRP A 39 -5.80 -7.57 30.31
N PRO A 40 -4.64 -7.36 31.00
CA PRO A 40 -3.42 -6.93 30.35
C PRO A 40 -2.88 -7.85 29.26
N TRP A 41 -3.37 -9.08 29.16
CA TRP A 41 -2.97 -10.03 28.12
C TRP A 41 -3.80 -9.95 26.83
N ILE A 42 -5.02 -9.43 26.90
CA ILE A 42 -5.69 -8.92 25.72
C ILE A 42 -5.22 -7.47 25.65
N PRO A 43 -4.27 -7.16 24.79
CA PRO A 43 -3.87 -5.78 24.75
C PRO A 43 -5.12 -4.96 24.43
N ARG A 44 -5.64 -4.24 25.43
CA ARG A 44 -6.14 -2.91 25.15
C ARG A 44 -4.91 -2.19 24.65
N LEU A 45 -4.61 -2.46 23.43
CA LEU A 45 -3.78 -1.58 22.71
C LEU A 45 -4.57 -0.27 22.75
N LYS A 46 -4.28 0.60 23.69
CA LYS A 46 -4.16 1.98 23.31
C LYS A 46 -3.15 1.86 22.19
N TYR A 47 -3.69 1.55 21.02
CA TYR A 47 -3.00 1.65 19.77
C TYR A 47 -2.36 3.00 19.90
N GLY A 48 -1.05 3.08 19.88
CA GLY A 48 -0.40 4.34 20.17
C GLY A 48 -0.97 5.43 19.29
N GLU A 49 -0.54 6.62 19.46
CA GLU A 49 -0.97 7.76 18.67
C GLU A 49 -1.06 7.36 17.19
N GLU A 50 -2.24 7.54 16.61
CA GLU A 50 -2.47 7.32 15.20
C GLU A 50 -1.93 8.53 14.45
N THR A 51 -1.02 8.29 13.53
CA THR A 51 -0.50 9.32 12.63
C THR A 51 -0.70 8.91 11.19
N LEU A 52 -1.01 9.89 10.34
CA LEU A 52 -1.10 9.70 8.88
C LEU A 52 0.12 10.33 8.25
N LEU A 53 0.89 9.55 7.52
CA LEU A 53 2.04 10.03 6.76
C LEU A 53 1.74 9.99 5.27
N PRO A 54 1.89 11.12 4.56
CA PRO A 54 1.82 11.12 3.11
C PRO A 54 3.04 10.38 2.52
N SER A 55 2.77 9.58 1.50
CA SER A 55 3.81 8.81 0.80
C SER A 55 3.39 8.63 -0.67
N LEU A 56 4.28 8.04 -1.46
CA LEU A 56 4.03 7.68 -2.85
C LEU A 56 4.08 6.16 -3.01
N CYS A 57 3.09 5.62 -3.70
CA CYS A 57 3.11 4.23 -4.14
C CYS A 57 3.68 4.17 -5.57
N LYS A 58 4.71 3.34 -5.77
CA LYS A 58 5.35 3.07 -7.07
C LYS A 58 5.35 1.56 -7.40
N LEU A 59 4.38 0.81 -6.88
CA LEU A 59 4.27 -0.63 -7.14
C LEU A 59 3.63 -0.95 -8.49
N GLY A 60 2.89 0.01 -9.04
CA GLY A 60 2.29 -0.07 -10.37
C GLY A 60 3.07 0.75 -11.40
N THR A 61 2.44 0.95 -12.55
CA THR A 61 2.98 1.78 -13.64
C THR A 61 2.99 3.26 -13.31
N ASP A 62 2.06 3.70 -12.46
CA ASP A 62 1.91 5.10 -12.09
C ASP A 62 2.32 5.34 -10.64
N ALA A 63 2.99 6.47 -10.40
CA ALA A 63 3.21 6.97 -9.06
C ALA A 63 1.98 7.74 -8.58
N TYR A 64 1.40 7.33 -7.47
CA TYR A 64 0.26 8.05 -6.88
C TYR A 64 0.37 8.19 -5.36
N GLY A 65 -0.25 9.27 -4.87
CA GLY A 65 -0.20 9.61 -3.46
C GLY A 65 -1.01 8.66 -2.60
N VAL A 66 -0.38 8.21 -1.54
CA VAL A 66 -1.02 7.41 -0.48
C VAL A 66 -0.84 8.08 0.86
N GLN A 67 -1.75 7.80 1.78
CA GLN A 67 -1.61 8.10 3.20
C GLN A 67 -1.41 6.78 3.93
N VAL A 68 -0.28 6.67 4.60
CA VAL A 68 0.06 5.51 5.43
C VAL A 68 -0.33 5.81 6.86
N LYS A 69 -1.26 5.02 7.40
CA LYS A 69 -1.65 5.08 8.80
C LYS A 69 -0.62 4.32 9.62
N LEU A 70 -0.02 5.04 10.56
CA LEU A 70 0.85 4.45 11.56
C LEU A 70 0.13 4.37 12.91
N VAL A 71 0.41 3.32 13.64
CA VAL A 71 -0.03 3.13 15.01
C VAL A 71 1.20 2.82 15.85
N ALA A 72 1.48 3.64 16.84
CA ALA A 72 2.71 3.56 17.63
C ALA A 72 3.99 3.54 16.76
N GLY A 73 4.00 4.29 15.64
CA GLY A 73 5.12 4.34 14.71
C GLY A 73 5.19 3.17 13.71
N HIS A 74 4.27 2.20 13.77
CA HIS A 74 4.24 1.06 12.86
C HIS A 74 3.19 1.24 11.76
N PRO A 75 3.54 1.09 10.48
CA PRO A 75 2.59 1.13 9.37
C PRO A 75 1.58 0.00 9.47
N VAL A 76 0.28 0.32 9.46
CA VAL A 76 -0.79 -0.69 9.57
C VAL A 76 -1.68 -0.76 8.33
N THR A 77 -1.89 0.36 7.65
CA THR A 77 -2.68 0.39 6.41
C THR A 77 -2.26 1.56 5.53
N ALA A 78 -2.52 1.42 4.25
CA ALA A 78 -2.37 2.48 3.26
C ALA A 78 -3.72 2.79 2.61
N SER A 79 -4.02 4.06 2.46
CA SER A 79 -5.19 4.58 1.75
C SER A 79 -4.77 5.59 0.70
N GLY A 80 -5.62 5.91 -0.25
CA GLY A 80 -5.33 6.96 -1.21
C GLY A 80 -5.28 8.33 -0.53
N ASN A 81 -4.37 9.19 -0.98
CA ASN A 81 -4.28 10.55 -0.50
C ASN A 81 -5.26 11.47 -1.27
N PRO A 82 -6.29 12.02 -0.62
CA PRO A 82 -7.26 12.92 -1.28
C PRO A 82 -6.63 14.19 -1.84
N GLU A 83 -5.56 14.67 -1.21
CA GLU A 83 -4.85 15.90 -1.61
C GLU A 83 -3.91 15.70 -2.80
N HIS A 84 -3.68 14.44 -3.21
CA HIS A 84 -2.80 14.17 -4.33
C HIS A 84 -3.48 14.54 -5.65
N PRO A 85 -2.87 15.41 -6.49
CA PRO A 85 -3.54 16.03 -7.64
C PRO A 85 -3.96 15.01 -8.71
N LEU A 86 -3.21 13.94 -8.88
CA LEU A 86 -3.49 12.93 -9.91
C LEU A 86 -4.50 11.87 -9.43
N SER A 87 -4.28 11.26 -8.27
CA SER A 87 -5.11 10.14 -7.79
C SER A 87 -6.35 10.58 -7.02
N ARG A 88 -6.35 11.79 -6.42
CA ARG A 88 -7.46 12.36 -5.64
C ARG A 88 -8.10 11.37 -4.66
N GLY A 89 -7.28 10.61 -3.96
CA GLY A 89 -7.73 9.61 -2.98
C GLY A 89 -8.03 8.24 -3.55
N ALA A 90 -7.88 8.02 -4.85
CA ALA A 90 -7.96 6.68 -5.41
C ALA A 90 -6.71 5.86 -5.06
N ILE A 91 -6.90 4.56 -4.86
CA ILE A 91 -5.84 3.60 -4.56
C ILE A 91 -6.14 2.26 -5.23
N CYS A 92 -5.12 1.60 -5.75
CA CYS A 92 -5.27 0.26 -6.31
C CYS A 92 -5.08 -0.83 -5.24
N PRO A 93 -5.49 -2.07 -5.49
CA PRO A 93 -5.31 -3.17 -4.55
C PRO A 93 -3.85 -3.39 -4.14
N LEU A 94 -2.89 -3.22 -5.06
CA LEU A 94 -1.46 -3.32 -4.75
C LEU A 94 -1.01 -2.23 -3.79
N GLY A 95 -1.47 -0.99 -3.98
CA GLY A 95 -1.19 0.13 -3.09
C GLY A 95 -1.77 -0.10 -1.69
N ALA A 96 -3.00 -0.58 -1.60
CA ALA A 96 -3.63 -0.93 -0.32
C ALA A 96 -2.87 -2.06 0.40
N ALA A 97 -2.38 -3.06 -0.37
CA ALA A 97 -1.60 -4.17 0.16
C ALA A 97 -0.11 -3.84 0.40
N SER A 98 0.37 -2.65 0.02
CA SER A 98 1.79 -2.28 0.07
C SER A 98 2.42 -2.42 1.46
N VAL A 99 1.64 -2.18 2.51
CA VAL A 99 2.10 -2.33 3.90
C VAL A 99 2.52 -3.76 4.21
N HIS A 100 1.90 -4.77 3.60
CA HIS A 100 2.28 -6.18 3.82
C HIS A 100 3.69 -6.49 3.33
N LEU A 101 4.21 -5.75 2.35
CA LEU A 101 5.59 -5.91 1.86
C LEU A 101 6.62 -5.55 2.94
N LEU A 102 6.29 -4.61 3.83
CA LEU A 102 7.19 -4.22 4.93
C LEU A 102 7.37 -5.36 5.95
N TYR A 103 6.32 -6.16 6.12
CA TYR A 103 6.28 -7.25 7.10
C TYR A 103 6.53 -8.64 6.48
N SER A 104 6.80 -8.68 5.17
CA SER A 104 7.08 -9.94 4.49
C SER A 104 8.33 -10.62 5.08
N PRO A 105 8.25 -11.92 5.41
CA PRO A 105 9.40 -12.66 5.89
C PRO A 105 10.52 -12.78 4.84
N SER A 106 10.17 -12.67 3.56
CA SER A 106 11.11 -12.72 2.44
C SER A 106 11.77 -11.38 2.14
N ARG A 107 11.42 -10.32 2.87
CA ARG A 107 12.00 -9.00 2.65
C ARG A 107 13.49 -8.99 2.97
N VAL A 108 14.29 -8.49 2.05
CA VAL A 108 15.70 -8.21 2.29
C VAL A 108 15.83 -7.06 3.30
N ARG A 109 16.50 -7.30 4.43
CA ARG A 109 16.62 -6.35 5.55
C ARG A 109 17.98 -5.70 5.66
N SER A 110 18.98 -6.28 5.05
CA SER A 110 20.38 -5.82 5.06
C SER A 110 20.96 -5.87 3.65
N PRO A 111 21.99 -5.06 3.37
CA PRO A 111 22.74 -5.22 2.12
C PRO A 111 23.35 -6.61 2.04
N LYS A 112 23.41 -7.16 0.83
CA LYS A 112 23.96 -8.50 0.61
C LYS A 112 25.04 -8.44 -0.46
N LYS A 113 26.15 -9.08 -0.17
CA LYS A 113 27.25 -9.29 -1.10
C LYS A 113 27.24 -10.73 -1.59
N ARG A 114 27.39 -10.92 -2.89
CA ARG A 114 27.52 -12.27 -3.46
C ARG A 114 28.94 -12.79 -3.22
N VAL A 115 29.03 -13.97 -2.64
CA VAL A 115 30.30 -14.69 -2.40
C VAL A 115 30.13 -16.10 -2.98
N GLY A 116 30.72 -16.32 -4.17
CA GLY A 116 30.49 -17.54 -4.93
C GLY A 116 29.01 -17.68 -5.34
N ASP A 117 28.37 -18.77 -4.89
CA ASP A 117 26.96 -19.06 -5.16
C ASP A 117 26.01 -18.63 -4.03
N SER A 118 26.52 -18.04 -2.96
CA SER A 118 25.73 -17.56 -1.82
C SER A 118 25.73 -16.05 -1.68
N PHE A 119 24.81 -15.56 -0.84
CA PHE A 119 24.77 -14.16 -0.44
C PHE A 119 25.03 -14.02 1.05
N GLU A 120 25.97 -13.14 1.40
CA GLU A 120 26.31 -12.81 2.78
C GLU A 120 25.82 -11.42 3.13
N ASP A 121 25.36 -11.24 4.36
CA ASP A 121 24.96 -9.94 4.88
C ASP A 121 26.20 -9.10 5.16
N ILE A 122 26.19 -7.85 4.72
CA ILE A 122 27.26 -6.87 4.96
C ILE A 122 26.70 -5.62 5.63
N SER A 123 27.57 -4.81 6.23
CA SER A 123 27.17 -3.52 6.75
C SER A 123 26.80 -2.53 5.65
N TRP A 124 26.02 -1.50 5.97
CA TRP A 124 25.73 -0.42 5.02
C TRP A 124 26.99 0.34 4.62
N GLU A 125 27.92 0.56 5.57
CA GLU A 125 29.20 1.21 5.31
C GLU A 125 30.05 0.45 4.30
N ASP A 126 30.13 -0.87 4.44
CA ASP A 126 30.88 -1.72 3.51
C ASP A 126 30.19 -1.76 2.13
N ALA A 127 28.87 -1.79 2.09
CA ALA A 127 28.10 -1.78 0.85
C ALA A 127 28.29 -0.48 0.06
N GLU A 128 28.21 0.66 0.75
CA GLU A 128 28.42 1.97 0.15
C GLU A 128 29.87 2.15 -0.33
N ALA A 129 30.85 1.74 0.46
CA ALA A 129 32.26 1.80 0.09
C ALA A 129 32.56 0.93 -1.13
N LEU A 130 32.01 -0.29 -1.15
CA LEU A 130 32.14 -1.22 -2.29
C LEU A 130 31.53 -0.62 -3.55
N LEU A 131 30.29 -0.12 -3.47
CA LEU A 131 29.60 0.47 -4.60
C LEU A 131 30.32 1.71 -5.13
N ALA A 132 30.72 2.62 -4.23
CA ALA A 132 31.45 3.82 -4.61
C ALA A 132 32.78 3.49 -5.28
N GLY A 133 33.50 2.48 -4.77
CA GLY A 133 34.74 2.00 -5.38
C GLY A 133 34.55 1.45 -6.79
N GLN A 134 33.50 0.63 -6.99
CA GLN A 134 33.17 0.07 -8.29
C GLN A 134 32.73 1.14 -9.29
N LEU A 135 31.86 2.06 -8.90
CA LEU A 135 31.38 3.14 -9.76
C LEU A 135 32.53 4.06 -10.19
N LYS A 136 33.43 4.43 -9.28
CA LYS A 136 34.63 5.23 -9.61
C LYS A 136 35.57 4.49 -10.55
N GLY A 137 35.71 3.17 -10.38
CA GLY A 137 36.56 2.35 -11.22
C GLY A 137 35.99 2.15 -12.62
N ALA A 138 34.67 2.03 -12.75
CA ALA A 138 33.98 1.84 -14.02
C ALA A 138 33.86 3.15 -14.85
N GLY A 139 33.70 4.29 -14.17
CA GLY A 139 33.61 5.60 -14.84
C GLY A 139 32.53 5.64 -15.92
N LYS A 140 32.96 5.94 -17.15
CA LYS A 140 32.06 6.03 -18.32
C LYS A 140 31.39 4.70 -18.74
N ASP A 141 31.86 3.58 -18.24
CA ASP A 141 31.32 2.25 -18.56
C ASP A 141 30.13 1.87 -17.66
N VAL A 142 29.62 2.82 -16.86
CA VAL A 142 28.40 2.66 -16.06
C VAL A 142 27.19 2.91 -16.93
N ALA A 143 26.20 2.01 -16.84
CA ALA A 143 24.88 2.20 -17.44
C ALA A 143 23.80 2.21 -16.36
N LEU A 144 22.83 3.11 -16.48
CA LEU A 144 21.62 3.18 -15.66
C LEU A 144 20.46 2.55 -16.43
N VAL A 145 19.78 1.61 -15.80
CA VAL A 145 18.50 1.08 -16.27
C VAL A 145 17.47 1.33 -15.17
N SER A 146 16.43 2.09 -15.47
CA SER A 146 15.38 2.44 -14.51
C SER A 146 13.98 2.16 -15.08
N GLY A 147 13.09 1.64 -14.25
CA GLY A 147 11.66 1.52 -14.57
C GLY A 147 10.86 2.82 -14.31
N ASP A 148 11.51 3.85 -13.77
CA ASP A 148 10.92 5.13 -13.42
C ASP A 148 11.64 6.22 -14.20
N ASP A 149 10.95 6.80 -15.16
CA ASP A 149 11.43 7.88 -16.02
C ASP A 149 11.05 9.27 -15.52
N THR A 150 10.32 9.34 -14.40
CA THR A 150 9.77 10.57 -13.84
C THR A 150 10.19 10.80 -12.38
N GLY A 151 10.21 12.07 -12.01
CA GLY A 151 10.44 12.50 -10.64
C GLY A 151 11.92 12.61 -10.24
N THR A 152 12.12 13.13 -9.05
CA THR A 152 13.44 13.51 -8.51
C THR A 152 14.45 12.34 -8.49
N ALA A 153 13.99 11.11 -8.26
CA ALA A 153 14.88 9.95 -8.24
C ALA A 153 15.53 9.70 -9.62
N ALA A 154 14.76 9.81 -10.69
CA ALA A 154 15.26 9.65 -12.06
C ALA A 154 16.29 10.74 -12.40
N GLU A 155 16.02 11.99 -12.01
CA GLU A 155 16.95 13.11 -12.18
C GLU A 155 18.27 12.91 -11.43
N VAL A 156 18.18 12.48 -10.16
CA VAL A 156 19.37 12.21 -9.33
C VAL A 156 20.21 11.08 -9.92
N PHE A 157 19.60 9.98 -10.36
CA PHE A 157 20.32 8.87 -10.96
C PHE A 157 20.95 9.25 -12.32
N ALA A 158 20.22 9.97 -13.15
CA ALA A 158 20.75 10.48 -14.41
C ALA A 158 21.93 11.43 -14.17
N GLY A 159 21.81 12.34 -13.20
CA GLY A 159 22.88 13.22 -12.77
C GLY A 159 24.11 12.48 -12.24
N LEU A 160 23.92 11.39 -11.48
CA LEU A 160 25.02 10.54 -11.02
C LEU A 160 25.78 9.91 -12.20
N VAL A 161 25.07 9.33 -13.17
CA VAL A 161 25.66 8.71 -14.34
C VAL A 161 26.42 9.72 -15.19
N ALA A 162 25.85 10.91 -15.38
CA ALA A 162 26.52 12.02 -16.07
C ALA A 162 27.78 12.48 -15.32
N ALA A 163 27.75 12.55 -13.98
CA ALA A 163 28.92 12.90 -13.16
C ALA A 163 30.06 11.86 -13.26
N LEU A 164 29.73 10.61 -13.57
CA LEU A 164 30.72 9.55 -13.84
C LEU A 164 31.27 9.62 -15.28
N GLY A 165 30.77 10.52 -16.10
CA GLY A 165 31.17 10.69 -17.48
C GLY A 165 30.51 9.71 -18.45
N SER A 166 29.40 9.07 -18.05
CA SER A 166 28.61 8.17 -18.90
C SER A 166 27.36 8.87 -19.43
N GLU A 167 26.94 8.52 -20.61
CA GLU A 167 25.68 8.94 -21.26
C GLU A 167 24.68 7.77 -21.33
N GLN A 168 25.03 6.62 -20.74
CA GLN A 168 24.26 5.38 -20.85
C GLN A 168 23.10 5.37 -19.83
N THR A 169 22.01 6.05 -20.16
CA THR A 169 20.80 6.10 -19.33
C THR A 169 19.63 5.54 -20.11
N TYR A 170 19.01 4.49 -19.57
CA TYR A 170 17.89 3.78 -20.19
C TYR A 170 16.70 3.75 -19.24
N PHE A 171 15.56 4.23 -19.71
CA PHE A 171 14.30 4.15 -19.02
C PHE A 171 13.38 3.15 -19.69
N MET A 172 12.61 2.39 -18.91
CA MET A 172 11.59 1.52 -19.48
C MET A 172 10.50 2.41 -20.10
N PRO A 173 10.07 2.11 -21.35
CA PRO A 173 9.01 2.88 -21.99
C PRO A 173 7.71 2.71 -21.20
N SER A 174 7.05 3.83 -20.90
CA SER A 174 5.72 3.90 -20.32
C SER A 174 4.69 4.32 -21.37
N GLU A 175 3.41 4.00 -21.15
CA GLU A 175 2.34 4.53 -22.01
C GLU A 175 2.30 6.06 -21.97
N GLY A 176 2.59 6.65 -20.81
CA GLY A 176 2.71 8.10 -20.65
C GLY A 176 3.81 8.69 -21.55
N ALA A 177 4.95 8.04 -21.66
CA ALA A 177 6.03 8.48 -22.54
C ALA A 177 5.64 8.38 -24.03
N ALA A 178 4.92 7.33 -24.43
CA ALA A 178 4.41 7.18 -25.78
C ALA A 178 3.37 8.27 -26.12
N ALA A 179 2.47 8.57 -25.22
CA ALA A 179 1.47 9.63 -25.37
C ALA A 179 2.13 11.02 -25.43
N ALA A 180 3.15 11.29 -24.59
CA ALA A 180 3.92 12.53 -24.61
C ALA A 180 4.70 12.69 -25.94
N ALA A 181 5.29 11.60 -26.46
CA ALA A 181 5.95 11.62 -27.76
C ALA A 181 4.95 11.93 -28.91
N ALA A 182 3.76 11.33 -28.87
CA ALA A 182 2.70 11.64 -29.83
C ALA A 182 2.22 13.10 -29.72
N LEU A 183 2.09 13.65 -28.51
CA LEU A 183 1.77 15.05 -28.27
C LEU A 183 2.86 15.98 -28.83
N GLY A 184 4.14 15.62 -28.67
CA GLY A 184 5.26 16.35 -29.22
C GLY A 184 5.22 16.45 -30.75
N LEU A 185 4.77 15.41 -31.47
CA LEU A 185 4.56 15.45 -32.91
C LEU A 185 3.45 16.43 -33.33
N LEU A 186 2.51 16.71 -32.43
CA LEU A 186 1.44 17.70 -32.65
C LEU A 186 1.83 19.10 -32.17
N GLY A 187 3.08 19.31 -31.75
CA GLY A 187 3.59 20.59 -31.27
C GLY A 187 3.24 20.92 -29.81
N GLY A 188 2.74 19.94 -29.06
CA GLY A 188 2.53 20.05 -27.60
C GLY A 188 3.78 19.64 -26.82
N ASP A 189 3.78 19.96 -25.52
CA ASP A 189 4.85 19.59 -24.60
C ASP A 189 4.25 19.08 -23.29
N GLY A 190 4.89 18.12 -22.65
CA GLY A 190 4.54 17.56 -21.37
C GLY A 190 3.80 16.23 -21.42
N LEU A 191 3.21 15.86 -20.29
CA LEU A 191 2.45 14.62 -20.12
C LEU A 191 0.98 14.82 -20.50
N VAL A 192 0.39 13.83 -21.16
CA VAL A 192 -1.03 13.85 -21.52
C VAL A 192 -1.89 13.48 -20.30
N GLY A 193 -2.78 14.37 -19.90
CA GLY A 193 -3.82 14.09 -18.92
C GLY A 193 -5.18 13.93 -19.62
N TYR A 194 -5.98 13.00 -19.10
CA TYR A 194 -7.33 12.76 -19.60
C TYR A 194 -8.33 13.25 -18.55
N ASP A 195 -9.23 14.15 -18.94
CA ASP A 195 -10.31 14.62 -18.08
C ASP A 195 -11.63 13.92 -18.47
N LEU A 196 -11.97 12.88 -17.73
CA LEU A 196 -13.24 12.18 -17.92
C LEU A 196 -14.37 12.77 -17.06
N GLU A 197 -14.05 13.67 -16.10
CA GLU A 197 -15.07 14.30 -15.25
C GLU A 197 -15.94 15.28 -16.03
N GLY A 198 -15.33 15.96 -17.00
CA GLY A 198 -16.03 16.94 -17.85
C GLY A 198 -16.76 16.34 -19.04
N ALA A 199 -16.77 15.01 -19.21
CA ALA A 199 -17.37 14.36 -20.37
C ALA A 199 -18.77 13.84 -20.06
N ASP A 200 -19.78 14.31 -20.83
CA ASP A 200 -21.14 13.79 -20.76
C ASP A 200 -21.26 12.35 -21.33
N TYR A 201 -20.40 12.01 -22.25
CA TYR A 201 -20.35 10.69 -22.89
C TYR A 201 -18.93 10.30 -23.27
N VAL A 202 -18.54 9.05 -22.95
CA VAL A 202 -17.21 8.51 -23.28
C VAL A 202 -17.37 7.25 -24.11
N LEU A 203 -16.84 7.26 -25.33
CA LEU A 203 -16.80 6.09 -26.22
C LEU A 203 -15.37 5.53 -26.23
N LEU A 204 -15.22 4.29 -25.77
CA LEU A 204 -13.94 3.56 -25.77
C LEU A 204 -13.89 2.59 -26.95
N LEU A 205 -12.92 2.76 -27.83
CA LEU A 205 -12.68 1.89 -28.98
C LEU A 205 -11.37 1.11 -28.77
N GLY A 206 -11.44 0.02 -28.00
CA GLY A 206 -10.29 -0.82 -27.69
C GLY A 206 -9.29 -0.22 -26.70
N ALA A 207 -9.64 0.91 -26.07
CA ALA A 207 -8.79 1.56 -25.06
C ALA A 207 -9.12 1.06 -23.65
N ASP A 208 -8.11 0.67 -22.88
CA ASP A 208 -8.24 0.29 -21.47
C ASP A 208 -8.10 1.50 -20.55
N ALA A 209 -9.10 2.38 -20.59
CA ALA A 209 -9.08 3.63 -19.82
C ALA A 209 -9.17 3.42 -18.30
N LEU A 210 -9.67 2.26 -17.85
CA LEU A 210 -9.84 1.96 -16.42
C LEU A 210 -8.70 1.10 -15.85
N GLY A 211 -7.90 0.45 -16.70
CA GLY A 211 -6.85 -0.46 -16.26
C GLY A 211 -5.43 0.06 -16.47
N ALA A 212 -5.16 0.69 -17.62
CA ALA A 212 -3.77 1.03 -17.98
C ALA A 212 -3.60 2.43 -18.56
N TRP A 213 -4.67 3.12 -18.95
CA TRP A 213 -4.57 4.34 -19.75
C TRP A 213 -4.48 5.61 -18.88
N GLY A 214 -3.41 6.35 -19.00
CA GLY A 214 -3.18 7.59 -18.22
C GLY A 214 -3.27 7.33 -16.71
N THR A 215 -3.93 8.22 -15.98
CA THR A 215 -4.17 8.05 -14.54
C THR A 215 -5.37 7.13 -14.29
N HIS A 216 -5.23 5.85 -14.61
CA HIS A 216 -6.31 4.86 -14.58
C HIS A 216 -7.08 4.80 -13.26
N LEU A 217 -6.41 5.07 -12.12
CA LEU A 217 -7.08 5.10 -10.81
C LEU A 217 -8.06 6.27 -10.69
N ARG A 218 -7.70 7.43 -11.20
CA ARG A 218 -8.62 8.57 -11.27
C ARG A 218 -9.76 8.28 -12.22
N ASN A 219 -9.46 7.71 -13.38
CA ASN A 219 -10.47 7.33 -14.36
C ASN A 219 -11.48 6.34 -13.78
N ALA A 220 -11.00 5.32 -13.06
CA ALA A 220 -11.87 4.35 -12.39
C ALA A 220 -12.75 4.99 -11.31
N LYS A 221 -12.20 5.93 -10.53
CA LYS A 221 -12.96 6.67 -9.52
C LYS A 221 -14.05 7.52 -10.16
N VAL A 222 -13.70 8.33 -11.16
CA VAL A 222 -14.65 9.18 -11.90
C VAL A 222 -15.74 8.34 -12.55
N PHE A 223 -15.39 7.21 -13.15
CA PHE A 223 -16.35 6.29 -13.72
C PHE A 223 -17.32 5.72 -12.67
N ALA A 224 -16.83 5.42 -11.46
CA ALA A 224 -17.69 4.96 -10.38
C ALA A 224 -18.64 6.05 -9.89
N GLU A 225 -18.13 7.28 -9.71
CA GLU A 225 -18.91 8.45 -9.27
C GLU A 225 -19.95 8.91 -10.30
N GLY A 226 -19.67 8.74 -11.59
CA GLY A 226 -20.61 9.10 -12.67
C GLY A 226 -21.74 8.10 -12.91
N ARG A 227 -21.81 7.01 -12.13
CA ARG A 227 -22.88 5.99 -12.22
C ARG A 227 -23.99 6.18 -11.19
N ASP A 228 -23.83 7.09 -10.25
CA ASP A 228 -24.85 7.49 -9.28
C ASP A 228 -25.77 8.56 -9.90
#